data_6b7693d60155540a1a4032195e22cab3
#
_entry.id   6b7693d60155540a1a4032195e22cab3
#
_cell.length_a   1.000
_cell.length_b   1.000
_cell.length_c   1.000
_cell.angle_alpha   90.00
_cell.angle_beta   90.00
_cell.angle_gamma   90.00
#
_symmetry.space_group_name_H-M   'P 1'
#
loop_
_entity.id
_entity.type
_entity.pdbx_description
1 polymer ?
#
loop_
_entity_poly.entity_id
_entity_poly.type
_entity_poly.pdbx_seq_one_letter_code
_entity_poly.pdbx_strand_id
1 'polypeptide(L)'
;MTTGRKSGDKPVHRVPAADTPAGTAKKVAAVHAKHLSVSDVQGKKIPEIRLPETLVVPEHPPQTEQAGKAGRPFWSGSIAIGLVNVPVRLHTMMRDKSFSFRLLHREDGQPLRYDRVCSKDGRVIPWTDTVKGYEVRKGEFLVFEPDELKAVTPESDRKIRIDKFVYYLSLDPVYFENSYILLPDRSEEAYSLLVTALQELGRAAVGTLTLRTKEYPVVVHVYDGGLVLTTLRLADEVTPPHAFGIFSSLPVPKEAELALAKRIITDLSGDFSITDYHDRYREAVMALIEKKLAGEKIVYEEPRHEEAKELMQALKETLATLSAK
;
A
#
# COMPACT_ATOMS: atom_id res chain seq x y z
N MET A 1 -28.36 -7.58 63.58
CA MET A 1 -29.18 -8.65 63.00
C MET A 1 -28.72 -8.85 61.57
N THR A 2 -28.01 -9.88 61.43
CA THR A 2 -27.31 -10.36 60.20
C THR A 2 -28.26 -11.12 59.31
N THR A 3 -28.23 -10.90 57.99
CA THR A 3 -28.68 -11.89 57.01
C THR A 3 -27.73 -11.93 55.83
N GLY A 4 -26.96 -13.00 55.80
CA GLY A 4 -26.09 -13.35 54.67
C GLY A 4 -26.87 -13.83 53.44
N ARG A 5 -26.36 -13.51 52.27
CA ARG A 5 -26.80 -14.10 50.99
C ARG A 5 -25.71 -14.98 50.43
N LYS A 6 -26.03 -16.26 50.29
CA LYS A 6 -25.21 -17.33 49.67
C LYS A 6 -25.14 -17.09 48.17
N SER A 7 -23.92 -17.17 47.62
CA SER A 7 -23.64 -17.29 46.19
C SER A 7 -23.94 -18.72 45.74
N GLY A 8 -24.82 -18.86 44.75
CA GLY A 8 -25.10 -20.14 44.07
C GLY A 8 -24.17 -20.37 42.91
N ASP A 9 -23.38 -21.40 43.00
CA ASP A 9 -22.59 -21.99 41.89
C ASP A 9 -23.55 -22.60 40.85
N LYS A 10 -23.34 -22.24 39.58
CA LYS A 10 -23.96 -22.92 38.42
C LYS A 10 -22.90 -23.75 37.71
N PRO A 11 -23.22 -25.00 37.33
CA PRO A 11 -22.28 -25.90 36.73
C PRO A 11 -21.96 -25.53 35.26
N VAL A 12 -20.68 -25.59 34.94
CA VAL A 12 -20.14 -25.39 33.59
C VAL A 12 -20.47 -26.65 32.75
N HIS A 13 -21.32 -26.50 31.72
CA HIS A 13 -21.52 -27.52 30.68
C HIS A 13 -20.32 -27.54 29.73
N ARG A 14 -19.55 -28.63 29.76
CA ARG A 14 -18.60 -28.99 28.74
C ARG A 14 -19.36 -29.50 27.52
N VAL A 15 -19.14 -28.86 26.35
CA VAL A 15 -19.55 -29.35 25.04
C VAL A 15 -18.42 -30.21 24.48
N PRO A 16 -18.67 -31.42 23.96
CA PRO A 16 -17.62 -32.27 23.38
C PRO A 16 -17.14 -31.74 22.03
N ALA A 17 -15.83 -31.93 21.77
CA ALA A 17 -15.19 -31.60 20.51
C ALA A 17 -15.82 -32.39 19.34
N ALA A 18 -16.24 -31.69 18.29
CA ALA A 18 -16.68 -32.30 17.05
C ALA A 18 -15.46 -32.53 16.15
N ASP A 19 -15.35 -33.75 15.64
CA ASP A 19 -14.37 -34.22 14.67
C ASP A 19 -14.41 -33.38 13.39
N THR A 20 -13.24 -32.93 12.96
CA THR A 20 -13.02 -32.27 11.67
C THR A 20 -12.78 -33.34 10.59
N PRO A 21 -13.58 -33.41 9.53
CA PRO A 21 -13.24 -34.27 8.41
C PRO A 21 -12.15 -33.64 7.54
N ALA A 22 -11.13 -34.42 7.27
CA ALA A 22 -10.04 -34.12 6.35
C ALA A 22 -10.53 -33.95 4.90
N GLY A 23 -9.98 -32.96 4.22
CA GLY A 23 -9.71 -33.04 2.79
C GLY A 23 -10.87 -32.85 1.83
N THR A 24 -11.06 -31.61 1.37
CA THR A 24 -11.60 -31.38 0.02
C THR A 24 -10.76 -30.31 -0.68
N ALA A 25 -9.83 -30.79 -1.52
CA ALA A 25 -9.13 -29.95 -2.49
C ALA A 25 -10.19 -29.32 -3.44
N LYS A 26 -10.45 -28.02 -3.32
CA LYS A 26 -11.27 -27.28 -4.26
C LYS A 26 -10.50 -27.12 -5.58
N LYS A 27 -11.04 -27.74 -6.64
CA LYS A 27 -10.63 -27.51 -8.03
C LYS A 27 -10.77 -26.02 -8.35
N VAL A 28 -9.65 -25.40 -8.70
CA VAL A 28 -9.61 -24.03 -9.25
C VAL A 28 -10.17 -24.09 -10.67
N ALA A 29 -11.23 -23.33 -10.94
CA ALA A 29 -11.80 -23.20 -12.27
C ALA A 29 -10.83 -22.42 -13.17
N ALA A 30 -10.38 -23.05 -14.25
CA ALA A 30 -9.59 -22.42 -15.31
C ALA A 30 -10.47 -21.40 -16.06
N VAL A 31 -10.12 -20.13 -15.96
CA VAL A 31 -10.75 -19.07 -16.76
C VAL A 31 -10.16 -19.12 -18.16
N HIS A 32 -10.98 -19.49 -19.15
CA HIS A 32 -10.61 -19.45 -20.57
C HIS A 32 -10.46 -18.00 -21.02
N ALA A 33 -9.22 -17.59 -21.32
CA ALA A 33 -8.94 -16.31 -21.95
C ALA A 33 -9.43 -16.32 -23.40
N LYS A 34 -10.48 -15.56 -23.69
CA LYS A 34 -10.89 -15.25 -25.07
C LYS A 34 -9.95 -14.20 -25.65
N HIS A 35 -9.42 -14.47 -26.83
CA HIS A 35 -8.60 -13.56 -27.62
C HIS A 35 -9.28 -12.20 -27.81
N LEU A 36 -8.64 -11.15 -27.34
CA LEU A 36 -9.02 -9.76 -27.60
C LEU A 36 -7.91 -9.13 -28.46
N SER A 37 -8.23 -8.77 -29.70
CA SER A 37 -7.35 -7.98 -30.55
C SER A 37 -7.49 -6.49 -30.16
N VAL A 38 -6.41 -5.88 -29.73
CA VAL A 38 -6.35 -4.44 -29.43
C VAL A 38 -5.53 -3.76 -30.53
N SER A 39 -6.10 -2.72 -31.15
CA SER A 39 -5.40 -1.84 -32.07
C SER A 39 -5.12 -0.49 -31.40
N ASP A 40 -3.95 0.12 -31.70
CA ASP A 40 -3.60 1.44 -31.23
C ASP A 40 -4.44 2.55 -31.90
N VAL A 41 -4.32 3.79 -31.41
CA VAL A 41 -5.03 4.99 -31.91
C VAL A 41 -4.68 5.32 -33.37
N GLN A 42 -3.68 4.66 -33.98
CA GLN A 42 -3.25 4.83 -35.37
C GLN A 42 -3.52 3.60 -36.24
N GLY A 43 -4.26 2.61 -35.72
CA GLY A 43 -4.65 1.42 -36.50
C GLY A 43 -3.54 0.39 -36.77
N LYS A 44 -2.37 0.48 -36.13
CA LYS A 44 -1.33 -0.54 -36.18
C LYS A 44 -1.67 -1.69 -35.22
N LYS A 45 -1.65 -2.91 -35.74
CA LYS A 45 -1.79 -4.11 -34.90
C LYS A 45 -0.61 -4.19 -33.92
N ILE A 46 -0.90 -4.10 -32.62
CA ILE A 46 0.06 -4.39 -31.58
C ILE A 46 0.36 -5.90 -31.61
N PRO A 47 1.63 -6.34 -31.54
CA PRO A 47 1.96 -7.76 -31.51
C PRO A 47 1.24 -8.42 -30.32
N GLU A 48 0.56 -9.53 -30.59
CA GLU A 48 -0.14 -10.34 -29.60
C GLU A 48 0.83 -10.73 -28.47
N ILE A 49 0.67 -10.15 -27.30
CA ILE A 49 1.33 -10.64 -26.09
C ILE A 49 0.56 -11.89 -25.69
N ARG A 50 1.11 -13.07 -25.97
CA ARG A 50 0.61 -14.32 -25.44
C ARG A 50 0.85 -14.31 -23.94
N LEU A 51 -0.21 -14.04 -23.17
CA LEU A 51 -0.20 -14.29 -21.73
C LEU A 51 -0.02 -15.80 -21.53
N PRO A 52 0.79 -16.24 -20.56
CA PRO A 52 0.89 -17.65 -20.22
C PRO A 52 -0.50 -18.18 -19.85
N GLU A 53 -0.86 -19.38 -20.33
CA GLU A 53 -2.19 -20.00 -20.18
C GLU A 53 -2.60 -20.24 -18.71
N THR A 54 -1.70 -20.06 -17.78
CA THR A 54 -1.94 -20.16 -16.34
C THR A 54 -1.24 -18.99 -15.65
N LEU A 55 -1.98 -17.92 -15.34
CA LEU A 55 -1.61 -16.99 -14.28
C LEU A 55 -1.77 -17.75 -12.96
N VAL A 56 -0.69 -18.36 -12.49
CA VAL A 56 -0.62 -18.84 -11.10
C VAL A 56 -0.57 -17.61 -10.23
N VAL A 57 -1.71 -17.26 -9.63
CA VAL A 57 -1.72 -16.27 -8.55
C VAL A 57 -0.89 -16.90 -7.44
N PRO A 58 0.25 -16.30 -7.03
CA PRO A 58 1.06 -16.87 -5.97
C PRO A 58 0.17 -17.02 -4.72
N GLU A 59 0.11 -18.24 -4.18
CA GLU A 59 -0.51 -18.46 -2.87
C GLU A 59 0.27 -17.63 -1.86
N HIS A 60 -0.43 -16.71 -1.20
CA HIS A 60 0.20 -15.93 -0.14
C HIS A 60 0.72 -16.90 0.93
N PRO A 61 1.96 -16.71 1.42
CA PRO A 61 2.47 -17.56 2.49
C PRO A 61 1.47 -17.48 3.67
N PRO A 62 1.21 -18.62 4.35
CA PRO A 62 0.27 -18.64 5.46
C PRO A 62 0.73 -17.62 6.50
N GLN A 63 0.03 -16.51 6.57
CA GLN A 63 0.23 -15.55 7.64
C GLN A 63 -0.23 -16.28 8.91
N THR A 64 0.76 -16.63 9.75
CA THR A 64 0.53 -17.19 11.07
C THR A 64 -0.65 -16.44 11.72
N GLU A 65 -1.64 -17.20 12.14
CA GLU A 65 -2.88 -16.80 12.80
C GLU A 65 -2.62 -15.84 13.98
N GLN A 66 -2.41 -14.59 13.64
CA GLN A 66 -2.85 -13.50 14.48
C GLN A 66 -4.01 -12.85 13.74
N ALA A 67 -5.18 -13.49 13.81
CA ALA A 67 -6.46 -12.82 13.64
C ALA A 67 -6.53 -11.73 14.73
N GLY A 68 -5.70 -10.71 14.56
CA GLY A 68 -5.70 -9.52 15.37
C GLY A 68 -7.08 -8.92 15.20
N LYS A 69 -7.80 -8.70 16.31
CA LYS A 69 -9.03 -7.93 16.34
C LYS A 69 -8.83 -6.75 15.39
N ALA A 70 -9.62 -6.70 14.32
CA ALA A 70 -9.56 -5.62 13.34
C ALA A 70 -9.55 -4.31 14.12
N GLY A 71 -8.52 -3.50 13.96
CA GLY A 71 -8.39 -2.23 14.68
C GLY A 71 -9.66 -1.41 14.51
N ARG A 72 -9.88 -0.39 15.34
CA ARG A 72 -11.06 0.47 15.20
C ARG A 72 -11.12 1.04 13.77
N PRO A 73 -12.27 1.00 13.07
CA PRO A 73 -12.41 1.59 11.75
C PRO A 73 -12.16 3.10 11.84
N PHE A 74 -11.42 3.66 10.90
CA PHE A 74 -11.21 5.10 10.86
C PHE A 74 -12.29 5.83 10.02
N TRP A 75 -13.08 5.06 9.26
CA TRP A 75 -14.19 5.58 8.45
C TRP A 75 -15.27 4.49 8.33
N SER A 76 -16.53 4.91 8.30
CA SER A 76 -17.72 4.07 8.07
C SER A 76 -18.67 4.77 7.13
N GLY A 77 -19.25 4.02 6.21
CA GLY A 77 -20.15 4.53 5.18
C GLY A 77 -20.67 3.42 4.30
N SER A 78 -20.90 3.68 3.03
CA SER A 78 -21.41 2.67 2.08
C SER A 78 -20.72 2.76 0.71
N ILE A 79 -20.62 1.62 0.01
CA ILE A 79 -20.35 1.58 -1.42
C ILE A 79 -21.68 1.85 -2.13
N ALA A 80 -21.73 2.92 -2.93
CA ALA A 80 -22.92 3.34 -3.67
C ALA A 80 -22.75 3.03 -5.16
N ILE A 81 -23.61 2.16 -5.69
CA ILE A 81 -23.64 1.74 -7.11
C ILE A 81 -25.05 2.05 -7.62
N GLY A 82 -25.25 3.22 -8.22
CA GLY A 82 -26.58 3.69 -8.56
C GLY A 82 -27.49 3.78 -7.33
N LEU A 83 -28.55 2.98 -7.28
CA LEU A 83 -29.48 2.92 -6.13
C LEU A 83 -29.07 1.90 -5.07
N VAL A 84 -28.08 1.05 -5.35
CA VAL A 84 -27.61 0.03 -4.41
C VAL A 84 -26.59 0.66 -3.46
N ASN A 85 -26.79 0.44 -2.16
CA ASN A 85 -25.86 0.85 -1.13
C ASN A 85 -25.44 -0.36 -0.30
N VAL A 86 -24.13 -0.62 -0.21
CA VAL A 86 -23.54 -1.70 0.59
C VAL A 86 -22.80 -1.06 1.78
N PRO A 87 -23.33 -1.12 3.00
CA PRO A 87 -22.68 -0.58 4.19
C PRO A 87 -21.33 -1.25 4.46
N VAL A 88 -20.27 -0.44 4.67
CA VAL A 88 -18.91 -0.92 4.88
C VAL A 88 -18.14 -0.06 5.87
N ARG A 89 -17.07 -0.63 6.42
CA ARG A 89 -16.10 0.03 7.29
C ARG A 89 -14.71 -0.04 6.70
N LEU A 90 -13.98 1.08 6.68
CA LEU A 90 -12.60 1.16 6.24
C LEU A 90 -11.64 0.91 7.42
N HIS A 91 -10.71 0.00 7.19
CA HIS A 91 -9.61 -0.30 8.10
C HIS A 91 -8.27 -0.13 7.38
N THR A 92 -7.26 0.33 8.12
CA THR A 92 -5.90 0.45 7.59
C THR A 92 -5.35 -0.94 7.25
N MET A 93 -4.92 -1.12 6.03
CA MET A 93 -4.28 -2.35 5.54
C MET A 93 -2.77 -2.32 5.79
N MET A 94 -2.14 -1.19 5.54
CA MET A 94 -0.70 -1.01 5.68
C MET A 94 -0.34 -0.57 7.09
N ARG A 95 0.73 -1.14 7.65
CA ARG A 95 1.30 -0.73 8.95
C ARG A 95 2.74 -0.31 8.72
N ASP A 96 3.05 0.92 9.06
CA ASP A 96 4.43 1.36 9.13
C ASP A 96 5.10 0.65 10.33
N LYS A 97 6.22 -0.02 10.04
CA LYS A 97 7.04 -0.72 11.03
C LYS A 97 8.39 -0.01 11.23
N SER A 98 8.53 1.23 10.76
CA SER A 98 9.74 2.03 10.97
C SER A 98 9.99 2.31 12.46
N PHE A 99 11.26 2.47 12.82
CA PHE A 99 11.61 2.88 14.17
C PHE A 99 11.29 4.36 14.39
N SER A 100 10.59 4.65 15.46
CA SER A 100 10.37 6.03 15.89
C SER A 100 11.35 6.40 17.01
N PHE A 101 12.36 7.20 16.68
CA PHE A 101 13.30 7.74 17.65
C PHE A 101 12.81 9.11 18.12
N ARG A 102 12.89 9.35 19.45
CA ARG A 102 12.63 10.66 20.03
C ARG A 102 13.96 11.41 20.21
N LEU A 103 13.96 12.70 19.93
CA LEU A 103 15.11 13.54 20.28
C LEU A 103 15.13 13.75 21.78
N LEU A 104 16.30 13.51 22.36
CA LEU A 104 16.56 13.68 23.78
C LEU A 104 17.60 14.75 24.00
N HIS A 105 17.51 15.49 25.08
CA HIS A 105 18.55 16.41 25.52
C HIS A 105 19.79 15.59 25.91
N ARG A 106 20.96 16.01 25.43
CA ARG A 106 22.20 15.21 25.56
C ARG A 106 22.66 15.08 27.01
N GLU A 107 22.42 16.11 27.83
CA GLU A 107 22.96 16.19 29.19
C GLU A 107 22.14 15.38 30.19
N ASP A 108 20.80 15.40 30.06
CA ASP A 108 19.89 14.84 31.05
C ASP A 108 18.99 13.70 30.48
N GLY A 109 19.06 13.42 29.17
CA GLY A 109 18.29 12.36 28.51
C GLY A 109 16.80 12.64 28.45
N GLN A 110 16.33 13.86 28.73
CA GLN A 110 14.91 14.18 28.71
C GLN A 110 14.40 14.42 27.28
N PRO A 111 13.13 13.99 26.95
CA PRO A 111 12.53 14.23 25.65
C PRO A 111 12.35 15.73 25.39
N LEU A 112 12.73 16.17 24.19
CA LEU A 112 12.53 17.55 23.75
C LEU A 112 11.06 17.83 23.44
N ARG A 113 10.61 19.05 23.75
CA ARG A 113 9.34 19.62 23.29
C ARG A 113 9.60 20.63 22.18
N TYR A 114 8.59 20.78 21.32
CA TYR A 114 8.66 21.74 20.21
C TYR A 114 7.62 22.83 20.42
N ASP A 115 8.10 24.08 20.51
CA ASP A 115 7.24 25.25 20.56
C ASP A 115 7.20 25.95 19.19
N ARG A 116 6.06 26.56 18.89
CA ARG A 116 5.91 27.39 17.68
C ARG A 116 6.44 28.77 17.99
N VAL A 117 7.46 29.16 17.25
CA VAL A 117 8.14 30.45 17.49
C VAL A 117 7.93 31.35 16.28
N CYS A 118 7.51 32.58 16.50
CA CYS A 118 7.42 33.59 15.45
C CYS A 118 8.81 33.91 14.89
N SER A 119 8.98 33.80 13.58
CA SER A 119 10.27 34.06 12.92
C SER A 119 10.75 35.52 13.01
N LYS A 120 9.82 36.46 13.27
CA LYS A 120 10.14 37.88 13.35
C LYS A 120 10.68 38.31 14.69
N ASP A 121 10.15 37.84 15.79
CA ASP A 121 10.44 38.34 17.14
C ASP A 121 10.78 37.26 18.18
N GLY A 122 10.78 35.97 17.76
CA GLY A 122 11.17 34.85 18.62
C GLY A 122 10.15 34.50 19.70
N ARG A 123 8.94 35.09 19.72
CA ARG A 123 7.91 34.76 20.71
C ARG A 123 7.27 33.40 20.43
N VAL A 124 6.97 32.66 21.48
CA VAL A 124 6.19 31.43 21.42
C VAL A 124 4.73 31.78 21.16
N ILE A 125 4.13 31.20 20.11
CA ILE A 125 2.77 31.46 19.65
C ILE A 125 1.87 30.26 19.97
N PRO A 126 0.77 30.46 20.73
CA PRO A 126 -0.24 29.42 20.93
C PRO A 126 -0.89 29.02 19.63
N TRP A 127 -1.43 27.78 19.57
CA TRP A 127 -2.13 27.30 18.37
C TRP A 127 -3.33 28.16 17.99
N THR A 128 -4.05 28.68 19.00
CA THR A 128 -5.22 29.54 18.82
C THR A 128 -4.93 30.85 18.09
N ASP A 129 -3.67 31.30 18.16
CA ASP A 129 -3.25 32.59 17.57
C ASP A 129 -2.58 32.37 16.20
N THR A 130 -2.77 31.17 15.61
CA THR A 130 -2.24 30.88 14.28
C THR A 130 -3.35 30.90 13.23
N VAL A 131 -3.06 31.44 12.06
CA VAL A 131 -3.91 31.43 10.85
C VAL A 131 -3.21 30.66 9.74
N LYS A 132 -3.95 30.22 8.72
CA LYS A 132 -3.39 29.56 7.53
C LYS A 132 -3.03 30.62 6.50
N GLY A 133 -1.79 30.58 6.03
CA GLY A 133 -1.31 31.44 4.93
C GLY A 133 -0.94 30.62 3.71
N TYR A 134 -1.35 31.07 2.52
CA TYR A 134 -0.89 30.53 1.23
C TYR A 134 0.11 31.49 0.62
N GLU A 135 1.33 31.03 0.38
CA GLU A 135 2.41 31.84 -0.20
C GLU A 135 2.16 32.01 -1.71
N VAL A 136 1.83 33.23 -2.13
CA VAL A 136 1.61 33.59 -3.55
C VAL A 136 2.93 33.94 -4.22
N ARG A 137 3.77 34.67 -3.52
CA ARG A 137 5.14 35.00 -3.89
C ARG A 137 6.02 34.88 -2.67
N LYS A 138 7.32 34.75 -2.88
CA LYS A 138 8.28 34.61 -1.79
C LYS A 138 8.11 35.74 -0.74
N GLY A 139 7.63 35.34 0.46
CA GLY A 139 7.39 36.24 1.58
C GLY A 139 6.03 36.99 1.56
N GLU A 140 5.17 36.75 0.55
CA GLU A 140 3.84 37.36 0.44
C GLU A 140 2.76 36.28 0.64
N PHE A 141 1.96 36.39 1.70
CA PHE A 141 0.98 35.39 2.11
C PHE A 141 -0.45 35.94 2.01
N LEU A 142 -1.33 35.14 1.39
CA LEU A 142 -2.78 35.30 1.56
C LEU A 142 -3.22 34.57 2.81
N VAL A 143 -3.86 35.28 3.72
CA VAL A 143 -4.37 34.70 4.96
C VAL A 143 -5.77 34.16 4.74
N PHE A 144 -6.04 32.96 5.27
CA PHE A 144 -7.35 32.32 5.21
C PHE A 144 -7.86 32.07 6.62
N GLU A 145 -9.08 32.53 6.86
CA GLU A 145 -9.82 32.21 8.07
C GLU A 145 -10.34 30.77 8.02
N PRO A 146 -10.47 30.09 9.18
CA PRO A 146 -10.96 28.70 9.24
C PRO A 146 -12.31 28.50 8.54
N ASP A 147 -13.21 29.47 8.63
CA ASP A 147 -14.55 29.38 8.06
C ASP A 147 -14.56 29.51 6.52
N GLU A 148 -13.64 30.28 5.94
CA GLU A 148 -13.47 30.38 4.47
C GLU A 148 -13.05 29.03 3.89
N LEU A 149 -12.06 28.36 4.51
CA LEU A 149 -11.61 27.04 4.08
C LEU A 149 -12.68 25.97 4.31
N LYS A 150 -13.48 26.11 5.36
CA LYS A 150 -14.59 25.20 5.64
C LYS A 150 -15.70 25.32 4.60
N ALA A 151 -15.99 26.52 4.10
CA ALA A 151 -17.02 26.75 3.09
C ALA A 151 -16.71 26.06 1.74
N VAL A 152 -15.43 25.88 1.39
CA VAL A 152 -14.99 25.21 0.15
C VAL A 152 -14.67 23.73 0.36
N THR A 153 -14.79 23.23 1.59
CA THR A 153 -14.53 21.82 1.90
C THR A 153 -15.69 20.95 1.40
N PRO A 154 -15.43 19.91 0.60
CA PRO A 154 -16.48 19.01 0.14
C PRO A 154 -17.21 18.36 1.33
N GLU A 155 -18.54 18.37 1.30
CA GLU A 155 -19.32 17.62 2.27
C GLU A 155 -19.10 16.12 2.07
N SER A 156 -18.72 15.42 3.14
CA SER A 156 -18.61 13.97 3.13
C SER A 156 -19.98 13.35 3.35
N ASP A 157 -20.57 12.79 2.31
CA ASP A 157 -21.82 12.02 2.39
C ASP A 157 -21.60 10.58 2.88
N ARG A 158 -20.37 10.24 3.26
CA ARG A 158 -19.94 8.91 3.70
C ARG A 158 -20.25 7.82 2.67
N LYS A 159 -20.08 8.14 1.40
CA LYS A 159 -20.26 7.19 0.31
C LYS A 159 -18.98 7.04 -0.52
N ILE A 160 -18.71 5.80 -0.88
CA ILE A 160 -17.78 5.46 -1.96
C ILE A 160 -18.66 5.39 -3.21
N ARG A 161 -18.67 6.45 -4.00
CA ARG A 161 -19.49 6.53 -5.21
C ARG A 161 -18.79 5.84 -6.35
N ILE A 162 -19.40 4.77 -6.86
CA ILE A 162 -18.85 4.02 -7.99
C ILE A 162 -19.44 4.58 -9.28
N ASP A 163 -18.54 5.02 -10.17
CA ASP A 163 -18.90 5.58 -11.47
C ASP A 163 -18.90 4.53 -12.57
N LYS A 164 -17.95 3.59 -12.52
CA LYS A 164 -17.77 2.56 -13.56
C LYS A 164 -17.00 1.33 -13.07
N PHE A 165 -17.06 0.28 -13.88
CA PHE A 165 -16.27 -0.94 -13.68
C PHE A 165 -15.29 -1.10 -14.85
N VAL A 166 -14.03 -1.43 -14.52
CA VAL A 166 -12.95 -1.61 -15.49
C VAL A 166 -12.28 -2.97 -15.28
N TYR A 167 -11.53 -3.48 -16.25
CA TYR A 167 -10.66 -4.62 -16.00
C TYR A 167 -9.56 -4.21 -15.01
N TYR A 168 -9.35 -5.03 -13.98
CA TYR A 168 -8.33 -4.71 -12.95
C TYR A 168 -6.94 -4.52 -13.58
N LEU A 169 -6.56 -5.36 -14.54
CA LEU A 169 -5.27 -5.28 -15.23
C LEU A 169 -5.12 -4.06 -16.15
N SER A 170 -6.19 -3.31 -16.42
CA SER A 170 -6.09 -2.05 -17.18
C SER A 170 -5.75 -0.84 -16.32
N LEU A 171 -5.70 -1.01 -15.00
CA LEU A 171 -5.30 0.04 -14.07
C LEU A 171 -3.78 0.14 -14.03
N ASP A 172 -3.25 1.34 -14.20
CA ASP A 172 -1.82 1.59 -14.09
C ASP A 172 -1.44 1.74 -12.62
N PRO A 173 -0.59 0.84 -12.07
CA PRO A 173 -0.17 0.90 -10.67
C PRO A 173 0.54 2.20 -10.26
N VAL A 174 1.04 2.98 -11.19
CA VAL A 174 1.72 4.28 -10.93
C VAL A 174 0.80 5.27 -10.21
N TYR A 175 -0.52 5.13 -10.41
CA TYR A 175 -1.52 5.97 -9.74
C TYR A 175 -1.93 5.45 -8.37
N PHE A 176 -1.55 4.25 -7.96
CA PHE A 176 -1.95 3.70 -6.66
C PHE A 176 -1.21 4.42 -5.53
N GLU A 177 -1.96 4.78 -4.48
CA GLU A 177 -1.39 5.51 -3.34
C GLU A 177 -1.52 4.71 -2.04
N ASN A 178 -2.70 4.67 -1.43
CA ASN A 178 -2.94 4.00 -0.15
C ASN A 178 -4.03 2.96 -0.28
N SER A 179 -3.80 1.77 0.29
CA SER A 179 -4.78 0.68 0.29
C SER A 179 -5.38 0.46 1.68
N TYR A 180 -6.69 0.16 1.69
CA TYR A 180 -7.51 -0.01 2.88
C TYR A 180 -8.39 -1.25 2.75
N ILE A 181 -8.59 -1.97 3.84
CA ILE A 181 -9.52 -3.11 3.87
C ILE A 181 -10.94 -2.57 4.05
N LEU A 182 -11.87 -3.02 3.21
CA LEU A 182 -13.30 -2.80 3.33
C LEU A 182 -13.93 -4.02 4.04
N LEU A 183 -14.46 -3.82 5.22
CA LEU A 183 -15.23 -4.85 5.92
C LEU A 183 -16.73 -4.55 5.82
N PRO A 184 -17.61 -5.57 5.71
CA PRO A 184 -19.05 -5.38 5.75
C PRO A 184 -19.49 -4.78 7.09
N ASP A 185 -20.53 -3.93 7.07
CA ASP A 185 -21.18 -3.40 8.25
C ASP A 185 -22.65 -3.83 8.27
N ARG A 186 -22.92 -5.04 8.75
CA ARG A 186 -24.25 -5.69 8.74
C ARG A 186 -24.82 -5.84 7.33
N SER A 187 -23.97 -6.15 6.36
CA SER A 187 -24.31 -6.24 4.95
C SER A 187 -23.61 -7.42 4.26
N GLU A 188 -23.39 -8.51 5.00
CA GLU A 188 -22.56 -9.64 4.58
C GLU A 188 -23.05 -10.23 3.25
N GLU A 189 -24.37 -10.33 3.04
CA GLU A 189 -24.94 -10.87 1.80
C GLU A 189 -24.64 -9.98 0.58
N ALA A 190 -24.92 -8.67 0.69
CA ALA A 190 -24.67 -7.72 -0.40
C ALA A 190 -23.16 -7.56 -0.67
N TYR A 191 -22.34 -7.62 0.39
CA TYR A 191 -20.88 -7.59 0.30
C TYR A 191 -20.38 -8.84 -0.43
N SER A 192 -20.81 -10.04 -0.03
CA SER A 192 -20.42 -11.30 -0.66
C SER A 192 -20.82 -11.36 -2.14
N LEU A 193 -22.03 -10.88 -2.47
CA LEU A 193 -22.47 -10.77 -3.85
C LEU A 193 -21.54 -9.89 -4.68
N LEU A 194 -21.15 -8.73 -4.15
CA LEU A 194 -20.26 -7.81 -4.84
C LEU A 194 -18.86 -8.40 -5.03
N VAL A 195 -18.29 -9.06 -3.99
CA VAL A 195 -17.01 -9.77 -4.08
C VAL A 195 -17.04 -10.81 -5.19
N THR A 196 -18.04 -11.69 -5.18
CA THR A 196 -18.17 -12.78 -6.16
C THR A 196 -18.31 -12.24 -7.59
N ALA A 197 -19.17 -11.23 -7.78
CA ALA A 197 -19.38 -10.64 -9.11
C ALA A 197 -18.10 -9.98 -9.66
N LEU A 198 -17.37 -9.22 -8.83
CA LEU A 198 -16.11 -8.59 -9.25
C LEU A 198 -15.04 -9.62 -9.57
N GLN A 199 -14.96 -10.71 -8.78
CA GLN A 199 -13.99 -11.79 -8.97
C GLN A 199 -14.26 -12.58 -10.25
N GLU A 200 -15.49 -13.01 -10.49
CA GLU A 200 -15.88 -13.78 -11.68
C GLU A 200 -15.68 -12.98 -12.97
N LEU A 201 -15.94 -11.67 -12.93
CA LEU A 201 -15.79 -10.79 -14.10
C LEU A 201 -14.37 -10.23 -14.27
N GLY A 202 -13.46 -10.43 -13.31
CA GLY A 202 -12.12 -9.85 -13.34
C GLY A 202 -12.14 -8.31 -13.33
N ARG A 203 -13.15 -7.70 -12.67
CA ARG A 203 -13.36 -6.25 -12.68
C ARG A 203 -12.98 -5.61 -11.37
N ALA A 204 -12.68 -4.31 -11.47
CA ALA A 204 -12.58 -3.39 -10.35
C ALA A 204 -13.59 -2.26 -10.53
N ALA A 205 -14.12 -1.77 -9.43
CA ALA A 205 -15.00 -0.63 -9.40
C ALA A 205 -14.18 0.65 -9.21
N VAL A 206 -14.39 1.64 -10.08
CA VAL A 206 -13.70 2.96 -10.02
C VAL A 206 -14.73 4.02 -9.67
N GLY A 207 -14.34 4.94 -8.80
CA GLY A 207 -15.22 6.00 -8.33
C GLY A 207 -14.51 7.02 -7.47
N THR A 208 -15.24 7.68 -6.57
CA THR A 208 -14.72 8.73 -5.70
C THR A 208 -15.09 8.50 -4.24
N LEU A 209 -14.25 8.99 -3.34
CA LEU A 209 -14.45 8.97 -1.89
C LEU A 209 -13.91 10.26 -1.27
N THR A 210 -14.76 10.94 -0.48
CA THR A 210 -14.32 12.07 0.33
C THR A 210 -13.83 11.55 1.70
N LEU A 211 -12.54 11.72 1.95
CA LEU A 211 -11.91 11.45 3.24
C LEU A 211 -11.49 12.77 3.89
N ARG A 212 -12.05 13.08 5.06
CA ARG A 212 -11.85 14.35 5.76
C ARG A 212 -12.27 15.54 4.90
N THR A 213 -11.30 16.20 4.25
CA THR A 213 -11.50 17.43 3.49
C THR A 213 -11.11 17.31 2.02
N LYS A 214 -10.64 16.11 1.59
CA LYS A 214 -10.18 15.88 0.22
C LYS A 214 -11.00 14.75 -0.43
N GLU A 215 -11.43 14.98 -1.67
CA GLU A 215 -11.99 13.94 -2.53
C GLU A 215 -10.84 13.22 -3.24
N TYR A 216 -10.91 11.89 -3.22
CA TYR A 216 -9.95 10.99 -3.85
C TYR A 216 -10.64 10.18 -4.93
N PRO A 217 -10.05 10.04 -6.12
CA PRO A 217 -10.40 8.94 -6.99
C PRO A 217 -9.97 7.63 -6.32
N VAL A 218 -10.82 6.62 -6.39
CA VAL A 218 -10.59 5.33 -5.73
C VAL A 218 -10.88 4.17 -6.64
N VAL A 219 -10.22 3.05 -6.37
CA VAL A 219 -10.55 1.77 -6.96
C VAL A 219 -10.88 0.78 -5.85
N VAL A 220 -11.99 0.04 -6.02
CA VAL A 220 -12.38 -1.08 -5.17
C VAL A 220 -12.22 -2.36 -5.97
N HIS A 221 -11.44 -3.30 -5.44
CA HIS A 221 -11.13 -4.57 -6.10
C HIS A 221 -11.09 -5.70 -5.09
N VAL A 222 -11.15 -6.94 -5.58
CA VAL A 222 -11.03 -8.13 -4.74
C VAL A 222 -9.57 -8.43 -4.49
N TYR A 223 -9.22 -8.67 -3.23
CA TYR A 223 -7.92 -9.14 -2.79
C TYR A 223 -8.10 -10.14 -1.66
N ASP A 224 -7.51 -11.32 -1.78
CA ASP A 224 -7.56 -12.39 -0.78
C ASP A 224 -8.97 -12.67 -0.22
N GLY A 225 -9.95 -12.75 -1.14
CA GLY A 225 -11.37 -13.03 -0.80
C GLY A 225 -12.14 -11.87 -0.16
N GLY A 226 -11.54 -10.70 0.00
CA GLY A 226 -12.17 -9.49 0.53
C GLY A 226 -12.11 -8.31 -0.45
N LEU A 227 -12.77 -7.20 -0.09
CA LEU A 227 -12.66 -5.95 -0.85
C LEU A 227 -11.55 -5.07 -0.26
N VAL A 228 -10.74 -4.54 -1.16
CA VAL A 228 -9.74 -3.52 -0.87
C VAL A 228 -10.10 -2.26 -1.64
N LEU A 229 -10.04 -1.13 -0.96
CA LEU A 229 -10.13 0.19 -1.56
C LEU A 229 -8.72 0.78 -1.63
N THR A 230 -8.31 1.21 -2.82
CA THR A 230 -7.05 1.93 -3.03
C THR A 230 -7.34 3.34 -3.52
N THR A 231 -6.80 4.36 -2.83
CA THR A 231 -6.83 5.74 -3.33
C THR A 231 -5.87 5.88 -4.50
N LEU A 232 -6.28 6.73 -5.46
CA LEU A 232 -5.47 6.99 -6.64
C LEU A 232 -4.96 8.43 -6.61
N ARG A 233 -3.78 8.64 -7.20
CA ARG A 233 -3.24 9.95 -7.52
C ARG A 233 -3.95 10.56 -8.72
N LEU A 234 -4.07 11.86 -8.75
CA LEU A 234 -4.53 12.57 -9.94
C LEU A 234 -3.44 12.60 -11.02
N ALA A 235 -3.83 12.78 -12.27
CA ALA A 235 -2.88 12.75 -13.40
C ALA A 235 -1.81 13.85 -13.31
N ASP A 236 -2.14 14.99 -12.73
CA ASP A 236 -1.26 16.13 -12.49
C ASP A 236 -0.30 15.94 -11.29
N GLU A 237 -0.58 14.96 -10.43
CA GLU A 237 0.30 14.57 -9.33
C GLU A 237 1.42 13.60 -9.78
N VAL A 238 1.34 13.06 -11.01
CA VAL A 238 2.30 12.11 -11.57
C VAL A 238 3.09 12.75 -12.70
N THR A 239 4.40 12.87 -12.52
CA THR A 239 5.29 13.36 -13.58
C THR A 239 5.64 12.23 -14.54
N PRO A 240 5.20 12.30 -15.82
CA PRO A 240 5.50 11.24 -16.77
C PRO A 240 6.97 11.29 -17.23
N PRO A 241 7.60 10.14 -17.56
CA PRO A 241 9.00 10.09 -17.94
C PRO A 241 9.35 11.01 -19.13
N HIS A 242 8.46 11.19 -20.08
CA HIS A 242 8.69 12.07 -21.25
C HIS A 242 8.83 13.55 -20.90
N ALA A 243 8.41 13.98 -19.69
CA ALA A 243 8.65 15.34 -19.21
C ALA A 243 10.16 15.60 -18.98
N PHE A 244 10.96 14.54 -18.87
CA PHE A 244 12.41 14.64 -18.76
C PHE A 244 13.05 14.45 -20.14
N GLY A 245 13.57 15.53 -20.74
CA GLY A 245 14.12 15.54 -22.08
C GLY A 245 15.22 14.49 -22.35
N ILE A 246 15.89 13.99 -21.31
CA ILE A 246 16.95 12.99 -21.43
C ILE A 246 16.45 11.69 -22.07
N PHE A 247 15.20 11.29 -21.86
CA PHE A 247 14.66 10.04 -22.43
C PHE A 247 14.51 10.09 -23.96
N SER A 248 14.41 11.28 -24.54
CA SER A 248 14.37 11.47 -26.00
C SER A 248 15.73 11.39 -26.66
N SER A 249 16.82 11.46 -25.89
CA SER A 249 18.20 11.50 -26.36
C SER A 249 19.05 10.30 -25.91
N LEU A 250 18.41 9.24 -25.41
CA LEU A 250 19.14 8.04 -25.01
C LEU A 250 19.84 7.39 -26.23
N PRO A 251 21.11 6.99 -26.07
CA PRO A 251 21.85 6.33 -27.15
C PRO A 251 21.27 4.94 -27.44
N VAL A 252 21.30 4.56 -28.71
CA VAL A 252 20.97 3.19 -29.13
C VAL A 252 22.06 2.24 -28.64
N PRO A 253 21.71 1.17 -27.87
CA PRO A 253 22.70 0.23 -27.37
C PRO A 253 23.34 -0.57 -28.50
N LYS A 254 24.62 -0.94 -28.35
CA LYS A 254 25.32 -1.83 -29.28
C LYS A 254 24.74 -3.25 -29.18
N GLU A 255 24.65 -3.94 -30.32
CA GLU A 255 24.03 -5.26 -30.41
C GLU A 255 24.69 -6.30 -29.47
N ALA A 256 26.03 -6.28 -29.37
CA ALA A 256 26.78 -7.18 -28.49
C ALA A 256 26.46 -6.93 -27.00
N GLU A 257 26.35 -5.67 -26.58
CA GLU A 257 26.00 -5.29 -25.21
C GLU A 257 24.55 -5.68 -24.91
N LEU A 258 23.64 -5.46 -25.87
CA LEU A 258 22.23 -5.84 -25.73
C LEU A 258 22.05 -7.36 -25.61
N ALA A 259 22.82 -8.16 -26.39
CA ALA A 259 22.78 -9.62 -26.30
C ALA A 259 23.23 -10.13 -24.91
N LEU A 260 24.31 -9.57 -24.35
CA LEU A 260 24.77 -9.90 -23.00
C LEU A 260 23.76 -9.50 -21.94
N ALA A 261 23.18 -8.30 -22.02
CA ALA A 261 22.16 -7.82 -21.09
C ALA A 261 20.91 -8.71 -21.12
N LYS A 262 20.42 -9.09 -22.31
CA LYS A 262 19.29 -10.03 -22.45
C LYS A 262 19.57 -11.37 -21.79
N ARG A 263 20.79 -11.91 -21.95
CA ARG A 263 21.16 -13.17 -21.32
C ARG A 263 21.15 -13.06 -19.80
N ILE A 264 21.74 -12.00 -19.22
CA ILE A 264 21.71 -11.76 -17.76
C ILE A 264 20.27 -11.68 -17.25
N ILE A 265 19.40 -10.94 -17.96
CA ILE A 265 17.98 -10.80 -17.58
C ILE A 265 17.29 -12.17 -17.59
N THR A 266 17.54 -12.99 -18.62
CA THR A 266 16.97 -14.34 -18.73
C THR A 266 17.47 -15.26 -17.62
N ASP A 267 18.79 -15.24 -17.34
CA ASP A 267 19.41 -16.09 -16.33
C ASP A 267 18.98 -15.71 -14.90
N LEU A 268 18.59 -14.45 -14.69
CA LEU A 268 18.07 -13.94 -13.40
C LEU A 268 16.53 -13.88 -13.33
N SER A 269 15.83 -14.28 -14.40
CA SER A 269 14.36 -14.31 -14.38
C SER A 269 13.85 -15.43 -13.48
N GLY A 270 12.87 -15.13 -12.65
CA GLY A 270 12.27 -16.07 -11.72
C GLY A 270 10.94 -15.54 -11.17
N ASP A 271 10.31 -16.31 -10.30
CA ASP A 271 9.07 -15.93 -9.65
C ASP A 271 9.31 -14.85 -8.60
N PHE A 272 8.38 -13.90 -8.51
CA PHE A 272 8.42 -12.85 -7.51
C PHE A 272 7.75 -13.30 -6.21
N SER A 273 8.50 -13.22 -5.10
CA SER A 273 7.96 -13.34 -3.76
C SER A 273 8.40 -12.15 -2.91
N ILE A 274 7.44 -11.43 -2.33
CA ILE A 274 7.75 -10.30 -1.44
C ILE A 274 8.46 -10.74 -0.15
N THR A 275 8.33 -12.02 0.22
CA THR A 275 8.98 -12.59 1.41
C THR A 275 10.49 -12.73 1.27
N ASP A 276 11.02 -12.65 0.04
CA ASP A 276 12.46 -12.73 -0.22
C ASP A 276 13.18 -11.40 0.08
N TYR A 277 12.39 -10.34 0.31
CA TYR A 277 12.90 -9.00 0.57
C TYR A 277 12.76 -8.65 2.04
N HIS A 278 13.88 -8.36 2.70
CA HIS A 278 13.97 -8.00 4.11
C HIS A 278 14.49 -6.58 4.29
N ASP A 279 13.99 -5.90 5.32
CA ASP A 279 14.48 -4.59 5.72
C ASP A 279 15.79 -4.75 6.53
N ARG A 280 16.92 -4.75 5.82
CA ARG A 280 18.27 -4.89 6.41
C ARG A 280 18.57 -3.79 7.43
N TYR A 281 18.07 -2.57 7.21
CA TYR A 281 18.24 -1.48 8.16
C TYR A 281 17.53 -1.79 9.47
N ARG A 282 16.30 -2.25 9.40
CA ARG A 282 15.53 -2.64 10.57
C ARG A 282 16.21 -3.76 11.36
N GLU A 283 16.71 -4.79 10.68
CA GLU A 283 17.44 -5.88 11.31
C GLU A 283 18.71 -5.35 12.01
N ALA A 284 19.48 -4.51 11.34
CA ALA A 284 20.67 -3.89 11.91
C ALA A 284 20.37 -2.99 13.12
N VAL A 285 19.27 -2.22 13.08
CA VAL A 285 18.84 -1.39 14.22
C VAL A 285 18.38 -2.27 15.39
N MET A 286 17.66 -3.37 15.15
CA MET A 286 17.27 -4.31 16.21
C MET A 286 18.51 -4.90 16.89
N ALA A 287 19.47 -5.41 16.11
CA ALA A 287 20.72 -5.94 16.63
C ALA A 287 21.51 -4.87 17.43
N LEU A 288 21.50 -3.61 16.96
CA LEU A 288 22.13 -2.50 17.68
C LEU A 288 21.45 -2.21 19.01
N ILE A 289 20.12 -2.25 19.05
CA ILE A 289 19.35 -2.08 20.29
C ILE A 289 19.68 -3.18 21.29
N GLU A 290 19.71 -4.44 20.85
CA GLU A 290 20.05 -5.60 21.68
C GLU A 290 21.45 -5.50 22.26
N LYS A 291 22.46 -5.14 21.45
CA LYS A 291 23.83 -4.90 21.90
C LYS A 291 23.92 -3.77 22.93
N LYS A 292 23.18 -2.67 22.71
CA LYS A 292 23.12 -1.57 23.67
C LYS A 292 22.47 -1.96 24.99
N LEU A 293 21.41 -2.77 24.96
CA LEU A 293 20.77 -3.30 26.16
C LEU A 293 21.69 -4.27 26.93
N ALA A 294 22.53 -5.03 26.22
CA ALA A 294 23.54 -5.89 26.80
C ALA A 294 24.78 -5.15 27.32
N GLY A 295 24.91 -3.84 27.08
CA GLY A 295 26.06 -3.03 27.48
C GLY A 295 27.33 -3.25 26.64
N GLU A 296 27.20 -3.83 25.45
CA GLU A 296 28.32 -4.12 24.57
C GLU A 296 28.87 -2.85 23.88
N LYS A 297 30.19 -2.81 23.65
CA LYS A 297 30.82 -1.75 22.86
C LYS A 297 30.49 -1.92 21.37
N ILE A 298 29.99 -0.83 20.77
CA ILE A 298 29.65 -0.81 19.35
C ILE A 298 30.88 -0.34 18.57
N VAL A 299 31.35 -1.16 17.63
CA VAL A 299 32.41 -0.82 16.68
C VAL A 299 31.73 -0.52 15.33
N TYR A 300 32.06 0.66 14.77
CA TYR A 300 31.54 1.07 13.46
C TYR A 300 32.57 0.71 12.40
N GLU A 301 32.15 -0.02 11.38
CA GLU A 301 32.92 -0.23 10.16
C GLU A 301 32.43 0.74 9.09
N GLU A 302 33.34 1.46 8.45
CA GLU A 302 33.01 2.32 7.33
C GLU A 302 32.70 1.48 6.09
N PRO A 303 31.60 1.78 5.36
CA PRO A 303 31.27 1.05 4.14
C PRO A 303 32.33 1.31 3.08
N ARG A 304 32.86 0.24 2.46
CA ARG A 304 33.76 0.35 1.33
C ARG A 304 32.96 0.69 0.08
N HIS A 305 33.33 1.78 -0.59
CA HIS A 305 32.82 2.12 -1.91
C HIS A 305 33.58 1.30 -2.97
N GLU A 306 32.84 0.53 -3.78
CA GLU A 306 33.41 -0.09 -4.96
C GLU A 306 33.47 0.92 -6.11
N GLU A 307 34.60 0.94 -6.83
CA GLU A 307 34.77 1.80 -7.99
C GLU A 307 33.91 1.32 -9.17
N ALA A 308 33.36 2.25 -9.95
CA ALA A 308 32.55 1.95 -11.12
C ALA A 308 33.44 1.31 -12.22
N LYS A 309 33.07 0.10 -12.67
CA LYS A 309 33.74 -0.62 -13.76
C LYS A 309 33.16 -0.21 -15.12
N GLU A 310 33.94 -0.41 -16.20
CA GLU A 310 33.45 -0.23 -17.55
C GLU A 310 32.29 -1.21 -17.83
N LEU A 311 31.24 -0.73 -18.51
CA LEU A 311 29.97 -1.48 -18.72
C LEU A 311 30.21 -2.89 -19.30
N MET A 312 31.02 -3.00 -20.37
CA MET A 312 31.25 -4.30 -21.03
C MET A 312 31.98 -5.30 -20.12
N GLN A 313 32.92 -4.81 -19.30
CA GLN A 313 33.63 -5.63 -18.33
C GLN A 313 32.69 -6.09 -17.23
N ALA A 314 31.87 -5.18 -16.69
CA ALA A 314 30.86 -5.51 -15.65
C ALA A 314 29.86 -6.57 -16.12
N LEU A 315 29.37 -6.47 -17.37
CA LEU A 315 28.45 -7.46 -17.94
C LEU A 315 29.09 -8.86 -18.06
N LYS A 316 30.35 -8.94 -18.51
CA LYS A 316 31.08 -10.22 -18.61
C LYS A 316 31.37 -10.84 -17.25
N GLU A 317 31.79 -10.07 -16.27
CA GLU A 317 32.02 -10.54 -14.91
C GLU A 317 30.74 -11.04 -14.24
N THR A 318 29.62 -10.33 -14.43
CA THR A 318 28.31 -10.76 -13.94
C THR A 318 27.90 -12.12 -14.50
N LEU A 319 28.03 -12.32 -15.83
CA LEU A 319 27.75 -13.60 -16.47
C LEU A 319 28.65 -14.72 -15.99
N ALA A 320 29.94 -14.46 -15.80
CA ALA A 320 30.86 -15.46 -15.26
C ALA A 320 30.47 -15.89 -13.84
N THR A 321 30.03 -14.96 -13.01
CA THR A 321 29.55 -15.23 -11.63
C THR A 321 28.25 -16.04 -11.60
N LEU A 322 27.30 -15.75 -12.53
CA LEU A 322 26.05 -16.49 -12.65
C LEU A 322 26.26 -17.92 -13.18
N SER A 323 27.20 -18.11 -14.09
CA SER A 323 27.52 -19.43 -14.66
C SER A 323 28.28 -20.35 -13.66
N ALA A 324 28.82 -19.80 -12.57
CA ALA A 324 29.52 -20.52 -11.52
C ALA A 324 28.62 -20.95 -10.32
N LYS A 325 27.37 -20.52 -10.29
CA LYS A 325 26.32 -20.91 -9.34
C LYS A 325 25.42 -21.99 -9.95
#